data_6b5de6f07d825a0438007446a5bed99c
#
_entry.id   6b5de6f07d825a0438007446a5bed99c
#
_cell.length_a   1.000
_cell.length_b   1.000
_cell.length_c   1.000
_cell.angle_alpha   90.00
_cell.angle_beta   90.00
_cell.angle_gamma   90.00
#
_symmetry.space_group_name_H-M   'P 1'
#
loop_
_entity.id
_entity.type
_entity.pdbx_description
1 polymer ?
#
loop_
_entity_poly.entity_id
_entity_poly.type
_entity_poly.pdbx_seq_one_letter_code
_entity_poly.pdbx_strand_id
1 'polypeptide(L)'
;MFLNQLGVAGLGFTALLAGTAQAQVDVGQASSMRKLIPAETLEASARQQYRQTLGEADSKGALAPDDYPQLKRLRAIAARLIPYTAQWNPDARKWKWEVNLIGSKQLNAWCMPGGKIAFYTGILDQLQLNDDEVAMIMGHEMAHALREHSRERLAKSKATSMGLSVASQLLGLGQIGDVAANLGTQLLTLKYGRDDETEADLVGLEIAARGGFKPEASVQLWK
;
A
#
# COMPACT_ATOMS: atom_id res chain seq x y z
N MET A 1 -57.30 -31.41 46.23
CA MET A 1 -56.21 -30.58 46.75
C MET A 1 -55.19 -30.49 45.65
N PHE A 2 -55.25 -29.47 44.81
CA PHE A 2 -54.48 -29.33 43.55
C PHE A 2 -53.42 -28.27 43.74
N LEU A 3 -52.17 -28.65 43.53
CA LEU A 3 -51.06 -27.71 43.46
C LEU A 3 -50.84 -27.35 42.00
N ASN A 4 -50.98 -26.07 41.66
CA ASN A 4 -50.61 -25.47 40.40
C ASN A 4 -49.09 -25.19 40.39
N GLN A 5 -48.36 -25.72 39.42
CA GLN A 5 -47.00 -25.32 39.09
C GLN A 5 -47.08 -24.21 38.01
N LEU A 6 -46.58 -23.03 38.35
CA LEU A 6 -46.32 -21.93 37.41
C LEU A 6 -44.95 -22.11 36.80
N GLY A 7 -44.91 -22.45 35.52
CA GLY A 7 -43.68 -22.46 34.73
C GLY A 7 -43.24 -21.06 34.36
N VAL A 8 -42.04 -20.64 34.73
CA VAL A 8 -41.41 -19.39 34.31
C VAL A 8 -40.72 -19.65 32.96
N ALA A 9 -41.31 -19.12 31.89
CA ALA A 9 -40.67 -19.09 30.57
C ALA A 9 -39.56 -18.02 30.57
N GLY A 10 -38.34 -18.45 30.61
CA GLY A 10 -37.17 -17.58 30.39
C GLY A 10 -37.09 -17.15 28.93
N LEU A 11 -37.38 -15.90 28.65
CA LEU A 11 -37.12 -15.25 27.38
C LEU A 11 -35.61 -14.99 27.27
N GLY A 12 -34.92 -15.86 26.52
CA GLY A 12 -33.55 -15.65 26.13
C GLY A 12 -33.44 -14.49 25.15
N PHE A 13 -32.90 -13.38 25.60
CA PHE A 13 -32.54 -12.25 24.74
C PHE A 13 -31.26 -12.61 23.99
N THR A 14 -31.37 -13.15 22.77
CA THR A 14 -30.28 -13.23 21.83
C THR A 14 -30.02 -11.84 21.28
N ALA A 15 -29.04 -11.13 21.85
CA ALA A 15 -28.52 -9.92 21.26
C ALA A 15 -27.83 -10.29 19.93
N LEU A 16 -28.52 -10.06 18.81
CA LEU A 16 -27.86 -10.01 17.49
C LEU A 16 -26.93 -8.79 17.53
N LEU A 17 -25.62 -9.05 17.67
CA LEU A 17 -24.60 -8.09 17.31
C LEU A 17 -24.63 -7.94 15.78
N ALA A 18 -25.48 -7.02 15.31
CA ALA A 18 -25.40 -6.52 13.94
C ALA A 18 -24.05 -5.79 13.82
N GLY A 19 -23.01 -6.52 13.44
CA GLY A 19 -21.77 -5.92 12.98
C GLY A 19 -22.15 -5.00 11.81
N THR A 20 -22.01 -3.70 11.98
CA THR A 20 -22.11 -2.75 10.88
C THR A 20 -21.01 -3.14 9.89
N ALA A 21 -21.38 -3.81 8.82
CA ALA A 21 -20.51 -3.97 7.65
C ALA A 21 -20.24 -2.56 7.15
N GLN A 22 -19.08 -2.00 7.51
CA GLN A 22 -18.63 -0.74 6.95
C GLN A 22 -18.46 -0.96 5.45
N ALA A 23 -19.27 -0.29 4.65
CA ALA A 23 -19.17 -0.34 3.20
C ALA A 23 -17.75 0.11 2.80
N GLN A 24 -17.14 -0.65 1.89
CA GLN A 24 -15.88 -0.27 1.26
C GLN A 24 -16.11 0.97 0.40
N VAL A 25 -15.18 1.93 0.43
CA VAL A 25 -15.25 3.09 -0.45
C VAL A 25 -15.24 2.64 -1.91
N ASP A 26 -16.13 3.23 -2.73
CA ASP A 26 -16.18 2.92 -4.15
C ASP A 26 -15.20 3.82 -4.92
N VAL A 27 -14.18 3.20 -5.49
CA VAL A 27 -13.18 3.86 -6.35
C VAL A 27 -13.19 3.26 -7.76
N GLY A 28 -14.23 2.52 -8.09
CA GLY A 28 -14.37 1.87 -9.39
C GLY A 28 -13.43 0.69 -9.61
N GLN A 29 -13.47 0.16 -10.83
CA GLN A 29 -12.63 -0.98 -11.24
C GLN A 29 -11.24 -0.49 -11.64
N ALA A 30 -10.21 -1.18 -11.15
CA ALA A 30 -8.86 -0.91 -11.58
C ALA A 30 -8.67 -1.19 -13.08
N SER A 31 -7.93 -0.34 -13.78
CA SER A 31 -7.75 -0.36 -15.22
C SER A 31 -7.28 -1.72 -15.76
N SER A 32 -7.89 -2.18 -16.85
CA SER A 32 -7.50 -3.41 -17.54
C SER A 32 -6.11 -3.31 -18.18
N MET A 33 -5.62 -2.10 -18.47
CA MET A 33 -4.30 -1.87 -19.06
C MET A 33 -3.16 -2.44 -18.22
N ARG A 34 -3.33 -2.48 -16.88
CA ARG A 34 -2.34 -3.10 -15.99
C ARG A 34 -2.02 -4.54 -16.36
N LYS A 35 -2.97 -5.30 -16.95
CA LYS A 35 -2.78 -6.70 -17.33
C LYS A 35 -1.74 -6.91 -18.44
N LEU A 36 -1.34 -5.85 -19.14
CA LEU A 36 -0.28 -5.90 -20.16
C LEU A 36 1.12 -6.16 -19.56
N ILE A 37 1.29 -5.96 -18.26
CA ILE A 37 2.53 -6.30 -17.56
C ILE A 37 2.18 -7.36 -16.50
N PRO A 38 2.82 -8.55 -16.46
CA PRO A 38 2.58 -9.53 -15.42
C PRO A 38 2.91 -8.96 -14.02
N ALA A 39 2.06 -9.22 -13.03
CA ALA A 39 2.24 -8.71 -11.66
C ALA A 39 3.57 -9.21 -11.07
N GLU A 40 3.85 -10.50 -11.21
CA GLU A 40 5.06 -11.13 -10.68
C GLU A 40 6.34 -10.51 -11.26
N THR A 41 6.33 -10.12 -12.54
CA THR A 41 7.47 -9.44 -13.18
C THR A 41 7.73 -8.10 -12.52
N LEU A 42 6.68 -7.32 -12.29
CA LEU A 42 6.82 -6.01 -11.66
C LEU A 42 7.21 -6.13 -10.18
N GLU A 43 6.64 -7.08 -9.46
CA GLU A 43 7.01 -7.36 -8.07
C GLU A 43 8.46 -7.83 -7.93
N ALA A 44 8.96 -8.64 -8.89
CA ALA A 44 10.36 -9.07 -8.91
C ALA A 44 11.29 -7.87 -9.14
N SER A 45 10.94 -6.98 -10.09
CA SER A 45 11.68 -5.75 -10.36
C SER A 45 11.67 -4.80 -9.17
N ALA A 46 10.52 -4.63 -8.54
CA ALA A 46 10.36 -3.82 -7.32
C ALA A 46 11.22 -4.35 -6.18
N ARG A 47 11.23 -5.65 -5.98
CA ARG A 47 12.05 -6.33 -4.96
C ARG A 47 13.56 -6.15 -5.20
N GLN A 48 13.99 -6.19 -6.45
CA GLN A 48 15.38 -5.95 -6.82
C GLN A 48 15.77 -4.50 -6.57
N GLN A 49 14.97 -3.55 -7.05
CA GLN A 49 15.20 -2.11 -6.86
C GLN A 49 15.20 -1.73 -5.37
N TYR A 50 14.27 -2.30 -4.60
CA TYR A 50 14.20 -2.07 -3.16
C TYR A 50 15.50 -2.49 -2.46
N ARG A 51 15.99 -3.71 -2.73
CA ARG A 51 17.26 -4.18 -2.17
C ARG A 51 18.45 -3.31 -2.57
N GLN A 52 18.49 -2.87 -3.83
CA GLN A 52 19.54 -1.97 -4.30
C GLN A 52 19.47 -0.64 -3.53
N THR A 53 18.30 -0.03 -3.42
CA THR A 53 18.11 1.23 -2.68
C THR A 53 18.52 1.10 -1.21
N LEU A 54 18.16 0.00 -0.55
CA LEU A 54 18.58 -0.24 0.84
C LEU A 54 20.08 -0.47 0.95
N GLY A 55 20.69 -1.22 0.03
CA GLY A 55 22.14 -1.44 0.00
C GLY A 55 22.93 -0.13 -0.22
N GLU A 56 22.43 0.76 -1.08
CA GLU A 56 23.02 2.09 -1.28
C GLU A 56 22.87 2.97 -0.04
N ALA A 57 21.73 2.88 0.67
CA ALA A 57 21.52 3.59 1.92
C ALA A 57 22.45 3.05 3.03
N ASP A 58 22.56 1.74 3.14
CA ASP A 58 23.43 1.07 4.13
C ASP A 58 24.91 1.42 3.92
N SER A 59 25.39 1.37 2.68
CA SER A 59 26.78 1.73 2.34
C SER A 59 27.14 3.17 2.69
N LYS A 60 26.14 4.05 2.81
CA LYS A 60 26.28 5.46 3.21
C LYS A 60 25.99 5.68 4.71
N GLY A 61 25.75 4.62 5.48
CA GLY A 61 25.33 4.72 6.88
C GLY A 61 23.98 5.43 7.08
N ALA A 62 23.15 5.40 6.04
CA ALA A 62 21.84 6.08 6.03
C ALA A 62 20.66 5.12 6.23
N LEU A 63 20.88 3.81 6.30
CA LEU A 63 19.82 2.85 6.61
C LEU A 63 19.65 2.76 8.12
N ALA A 64 18.44 2.97 8.61
CA ALA A 64 18.15 2.88 10.03
C ALA A 64 18.27 1.41 10.51
N PRO A 65 18.95 1.13 11.63
CA PRO A 65 19.02 -0.18 12.22
C PRO A 65 17.65 -0.64 12.75
N ASP A 66 17.45 -1.94 12.92
CA ASP A 66 16.16 -2.52 13.30
C ASP A 66 15.63 -2.05 14.66
N ASP A 67 16.51 -1.65 15.56
CA ASP A 67 16.17 -1.14 16.88
C ASP A 67 15.87 0.38 16.90
N TYR A 68 16.05 1.08 15.78
CA TYR A 68 15.82 2.51 15.69
C TYR A 68 14.35 2.87 16.03
N PRO A 69 14.09 3.80 16.96
CA PRO A 69 12.74 4.06 17.47
C PRO A 69 11.73 4.42 16.39
N GLN A 70 12.09 5.29 15.45
CA GLN A 70 11.20 5.70 14.36
C GLN A 70 10.90 4.53 13.40
N LEU A 71 11.87 3.63 13.14
CA LEU A 71 11.62 2.45 12.33
C LEU A 71 10.66 1.49 13.01
N LYS A 72 10.81 1.27 14.32
CA LYS A 72 9.85 0.47 15.11
C LYS A 72 8.46 1.08 15.07
N ARG A 73 8.36 2.40 15.18
CA ARG A 73 7.10 3.14 15.07
C ARG A 73 6.43 2.90 13.70
N LEU A 74 7.16 3.05 12.60
CA LEU A 74 6.66 2.80 11.25
C LEU A 74 6.16 1.36 11.08
N ARG A 75 6.92 0.38 11.58
CA ARG A 75 6.55 -1.03 11.53
C ARG A 75 5.31 -1.33 12.36
N ALA A 76 5.14 -0.69 13.50
CA ALA A 76 3.93 -0.83 14.31
C ALA A 76 2.69 -0.27 13.59
N ILE A 77 2.82 0.87 12.92
CA ILE A 77 1.75 1.44 12.09
C ILE A 77 1.42 0.49 10.94
N ALA A 78 2.43 0.03 10.19
CA ALA A 78 2.22 -0.91 9.08
C ALA A 78 1.50 -2.19 9.51
N ALA A 79 1.85 -2.75 10.66
CA ALA A 79 1.22 -3.95 11.22
C ALA A 79 -0.29 -3.77 11.46
N ARG A 80 -0.74 -2.54 11.74
CA ARG A 80 -2.16 -2.21 11.89
C ARG A 80 -2.89 -2.02 10.56
N LEU A 81 -2.18 -1.58 9.51
CA LEU A 81 -2.76 -1.33 8.19
C LEU A 81 -2.84 -2.60 7.31
N ILE A 82 -1.81 -3.44 7.34
CA ILE A 82 -1.66 -4.63 6.49
C ILE A 82 -2.89 -5.56 6.51
N PRO A 83 -3.56 -5.84 7.63
CA PRO A 83 -4.74 -6.71 7.66
C PRO A 83 -5.87 -6.27 6.73
N TYR A 84 -5.95 -4.99 6.38
CA TYR A 84 -7.02 -4.41 5.57
C TYR A 84 -6.67 -4.25 4.08
N THR A 85 -5.48 -4.71 3.67
CA THR A 85 -5.01 -4.57 2.28
C THR A 85 -5.63 -5.56 1.31
N ALA A 86 -5.93 -6.77 1.78
CA ALA A 86 -6.39 -7.87 0.92
C ALA A 86 -7.76 -7.65 0.28
N GLN A 87 -8.58 -6.75 0.81
CA GLN A 87 -9.84 -6.34 0.21
C GLN A 87 -9.64 -5.54 -1.08
N TRP A 88 -8.51 -4.83 -1.20
CA TRP A 88 -8.15 -4.01 -2.36
C TRP A 88 -7.34 -4.79 -3.39
N ASN A 89 -6.51 -5.72 -2.93
CA ASN A 89 -5.74 -6.63 -3.78
C ASN A 89 -5.58 -7.98 -3.07
N PRO A 90 -6.24 -9.06 -3.55
CA PRO A 90 -6.13 -10.38 -2.94
C PRO A 90 -4.70 -10.94 -2.86
N ASP A 91 -3.82 -10.55 -3.81
CA ASP A 91 -2.43 -10.97 -3.83
C ASP A 91 -1.59 -10.34 -2.71
N ALA A 92 -2.07 -9.25 -2.10
CA ALA A 92 -1.43 -8.63 -0.94
C ALA A 92 -1.28 -9.58 0.26
N ARG A 93 -2.10 -10.65 0.34
CA ARG A 93 -1.94 -11.73 1.33
C ARG A 93 -0.64 -12.53 1.17
N LYS A 94 -0.09 -12.57 -0.04
CA LYS A 94 1.14 -13.30 -0.37
C LYS A 94 2.36 -12.40 -0.31
N TRP A 95 2.16 -11.08 -0.24
CA TRP A 95 3.26 -10.14 -0.24
C TRP A 95 4.10 -10.25 1.04
N LYS A 96 5.41 -10.21 0.86
CA LYS A 96 6.35 -10.08 1.97
C LYS A 96 6.52 -8.60 2.28
N TRP A 97 5.64 -8.08 3.13
CA TRP A 97 5.65 -6.69 3.55
C TRP A 97 6.96 -6.36 4.27
N GLU A 98 7.60 -5.30 3.85
CA GLU A 98 8.84 -4.79 4.46
C GLU A 98 8.74 -3.28 4.63
N VAL A 99 9.20 -2.79 5.79
CA VAL A 99 9.23 -1.36 6.10
C VAL A 99 10.63 -0.99 6.54
N ASN A 100 11.23 -0.02 5.85
CA ASN A 100 12.53 0.53 6.20
C ASN A 100 12.53 2.05 6.24
N LEU A 101 13.47 2.63 6.97
CA LEU A 101 13.65 4.06 7.12
C LEU A 101 15.04 4.45 6.62
N ILE A 102 15.10 5.43 5.72
CA ILE A 102 16.32 5.90 5.07
C ILE A 102 16.62 7.32 5.52
N GLY A 103 17.82 7.56 6.00
CA GLY A 103 18.31 8.87 6.37
C GLY A 103 18.45 9.77 5.14
N SER A 104 17.54 10.73 4.99
CA SER A 104 17.51 11.69 3.88
C SER A 104 16.70 12.92 4.28
N LYS A 105 17.07 14.09 3.75
CA LYS A 105 16.29 15.34 3.94
C LYS A 105 15.05 15.40 3.02
N GLN A 106 14.87 14.45 2.13
CA GLN A 106 13.71 14.43 1.23
C GLN A 106 12.40 14.23 2.00
N LEU A 107 11.39 15.01 1.63
CA LEU A 107 10.01 14.85 2.12
C LEU A 107 9.31 13.78 1.28
N ASN A 108 9.62 12.51 1.52
CA ASN A 108 9.12 11.43 0.70
C ASN A 108 8.90 10.13 1.48
N ALA A 109 7.96 9.35 1.01
CA ALA A 109 7.73 7.95 1.34
C ALA A 109 7.24 7.24 0.07
N TRP A 110 7.32 5.93 0.02
CA TRP A 110 6.81 5.16 -1.12
C TRP A 110 6.54 3.71 -0.75
N CYS A 111 5.64 3.07 -1.49
CA CYS A 111 5.38 1.65 -1.44
C CYS A 111 5.45 1.05 -2.85
N MET A 112 6.43 0.21 -3.10
CA MET A 112 6.54 -0.53 -4.36
C MET A 112 5.65 -1.79 -4.36
N PRO A 113 5.30 -2.30 -5.56
CA PRO A 113 4.62 -3.59 -5.72
C PRO A 113 5.26 -4.70 -4.89
N GLY A 114 4.44 -5.58 -4.31
CA GLY A 114 4.91 -6.61 -3.40
C GLY A 114 5.12 -6.14 -1.97
N GLY A 115 4.61 -4.94 -1.60
CA GLY A 115 4.58 -4.43 -0.24
C GLY A 115 5.95 -3.96 0.29
N LYS A 116 6.76 -3.30 -0.54
CA LYS A 116 8.06 -2.76 -0.19
C LYS A 116 7.97 -1.28 0.14
N ILE A 117 7.98 -0.95 1.43
CA ILE A 117 7.75 0.39 1.96
C ILE A 117 9.07 1.01 2.43
N ALA A 118 9.32 2.26 2.06
CA ALA A 118 10.35 3.07 2.67
C ALA A 118 9.84 4.48 2.98
N PHE A 119 10.29 4.98 4.12
CA PHE A 119 10.16 6.37 4.52
C PHE A 119 11.54 7.01 4.55
N TYR A 120 11.60 8.30 4.24
CA TYR A 120 12.79 9.11 4.50
C TYR A 120 12.64 9.86 5.83
N THR A 121 13.75 10.03 6.56
CA THR A 121 13.70 10.75 7.84
C THR A 121 13.18 12.17 7.67
N GLY A 122 13.44 12.80 6.52
CA GLY A 122 13.02 14.17 6.23
C GLY A 122 11.52 14.40 6.37
N ILE A 123 10.69 13.46 5.90
CA ILE A 123 9.23 13.63 5.99
C ILE A 123 8.73 13.54 7.43
N LEU A 124 9.37 12.70 8.26
CA LEU A 124 9.01 12.54 9.67
C LEU A 124 9.49 13.74 10.51
N ASP A 125 10.73 14.15 10.30
CA ASP A 125 11.42 15.14 11.14
C ASP A 125 11.01 16.58 10.81
N GLN A 126 10.89 16.93 9.52
CA GLN A 126 10.56 18.29 9.10
C GLN A 126 9.07 18.61 9.26
N LEU A 127 8.19 17.61 9.03
CA LEU A 127 6.75 17.79 9.20
C LEU A 127 6.28 17.44 10.62
N GLN A 128 7.14 16.88 11.46
CA GLN A 128 6.83 16.47 12.84
C GLN A 128 5.57 15.60 12.95
N LEU A 129 5.40 14.68 12.01
CA LEU A 129 4.19 13.87 11.83
C LEU A 129 3.88 13.03 13.07
N ASN A 130 2.63 13.07 13.52
CA ASN A 130 2.08 12.14 14.50
C ASN A 130 1.72 10.79 13.85
N ASP A 131 1.28 9.80 14.65
CA ASP A 131 0.99 8.43 14.16
C ASP A 131 -0.18 8.39 13.18
N ASP A 132 -1.20 9.21 13.40
CA ASP A 132 -2.36 9.26 12.50
C ASP A 132 -1.95 9.81 11.13
N GLU A 133 -1.14 10.86 11.08
CA GLU A 133 -0.61 11.44 9.84
C GLU A 133 0.32 10.48 9.10
N VAL A 134 1.22 9.80 9.82
CA VAL A 134 2.08 8.75 9.23
C VAL A 134 1.24 7.63 8.65
N ALA A 135 0.16 7.22 9.33
CA ALA A 135 -0.73 6.19 8.85
C ALA A 135 -1.49 6.62 7.57
N MET A 136 -1.89 7.90 7.46
CA MET A 136 -2.50 8.43 6.24
C MET A 136 -1.53 8.37 5.05
N ILE A 137 -0.29 8.84 5.24
CA ILE A 137 0.75 8.77 4.20
C ILE A 137 1.05 7.31 3.82
N MET A 138 1.26 6.45 4.81
CA MET A 138 1.54 5.04 4.56
C MET A 138 0.39 4.34 3.84
N GLY A 139 -0.85 4.60 4.25
CA GLY A 139 -2.05 4.07 3.61
C GLY A 139 -2.17 4.51 2.15
N HIS A 140 -1.91 5.80 1.86
CA HIS A 140 -1.87 6.36 0.51
C HIS A 140 -0.81 5.63 -0.37
N GLU A 141 0.41 5.49 0.12
CA GLU A 141 1.46 4.78 -0.61
C GLU A 141 1.14 3.29 -0.82
N MET A 142 0.56 2.64 0.20
CA MET A 142 0.07 1.27 0.07
C MET A 142 -1.04 1.16 -0.98
N ALA A 143 -1.94 2.14 -1.06
CA ALA A 143 -3.02 2.17 -2.03
C ALA A 143 -2.50 2.19 -3.48
N HIS A 144 -1.45 2.96 -3.79
CA HIS A 144 -0.80 2.94 -5.11
C HIS A 144 -0.34 1.52 -5.49
N ALA A 145 0.27 0.78 -4.56
CA ALA A 145 0.71 -0.58 -4.80
C ALA A 145 -0.48 -1.55 -4.95
N LEU A 146 -1.49 -1.43 -4.08
CA LEU A 146 -2.68 -2.29 -4.06
C LEU A 146 -3.54 -2.12 -5.32
N ARG A 147 -3.74 -0.89 -5.77
CA ARG A 147 -4.49 -0.56 -6.98
C ARG A 147 -3.67 -0.73 -8.26
N GLU A 148 -2.38 -1.08 -8.10
CA GLU A 148 -1.44 -1.35 -9.19
C GLU A 148 -1.22 -0.15 -10.13
N HIS A 149 -1.29 1.10 -9.62
CA HIS A 149 -1.15 2.32 -10.40
C HIS A 149 0.17 2.36 -11.18
N SER A 150 1.28 1.94 -10.58
CA SER A 150 2.57 1.85 -11.28
C SER A 150 2.54 0.86 -12.45
N ARG A 151 1.85 -0.28 -12.30
CA ARG A 151 1.69 -1.28 -13.34
C ARG A 151 0.89 -0.76 -14.53
N GLU A 152 -0.20 -0.04 -14.24
CA GLU A 152 -1.01 0.63 -15.25
C GLU A 152 -0.24 1.71 -16.00
N ARG A 153 0.46 2.59 -15.28
CA ARG A 153 1.25 3.68 -15.87
C ARG A 153 2.36 3.17 -16.77
N LEU A 154 3.10 2.15 -16.33
CA LEU A 154 4.12 1.51 -17.14
C LEU A 154 3.53 0.84 -18.39
N ALA A 155 2.37 0.20 -18.26
CA ALA A 155 1.67 -0.39 -19.40
C ALA A 155 1.22 0.68 -20.41
N LYS A 156 0.63 1.78 -19.96
CA LYS A 156 0.26 2.93 -20.81
C LYS A 156 1.46 3.55 -21.50
N SER A 157 2.56 3.78 -20.77
CA SER A 157 3.81 4.33 -21.31
C SER A 157 4.38 3.44 -22.41
N LYS A 158 4.44 2.13 -22.20
CA LYS A 158 4.91 1.17 -23.21
C LYS A 158 3.98 1.13 -24.41
N ALA A 159 2.67 1.08 -24.21
CA ALA A 159 1.72 1.10 -25.32
C ALA A 159 1.85 2.36 -26.18
N THR A 160 2.11 3.51 -25.57
CA THR A 160 2.31 4.79 -26.28
C THR A 160 3.63 4.84 -27.03
N SER A 161 4.72 4.31 -26.45
CA SER A 161 6.06 4.40 -27.07
C SER A 161 6.30 3.41 -28.18
N MET A 162 5.58 2.29 -28.24
CA MET A 162 5.88 1.16 -29.12
C MET A 162 4.75 0.82 -30.10
N GLY A 163 3.58 1.44 -29.98
CA GLY A 163 2.38 0.98 -30.69
C GLY A 163 1.86 -0.36 -30.16
N LEU A 164 0.55 -0.55 -30.20
CA LEU A 164 -0.12 -1.72 -29.56
C LEU A 164 0.37 -3.09 -30.09
N SER A 165 0.82 -3.16 -31.35
CA SER A 165 1.25 -4.40 -32.01
C SER A 165 2.60 -4.93 -31.54
N VAL A 166 3.49 -4.05 -31.07
CA VAL A 166 4.83 -4.42 -30.62
C VAL A 166 4.84 -4.72 -29.10
N ALA A 167 3.96 -4.06 -28.34
CA ALA A 167 3.82 -4.29 -26.91
C ALA A 167 3.43 -5.74 -26.60
N SER A 168 2.59 -6.37 -27.41
CA SER A 168 2.19 -7.78 -27.25
C SER A 168 3.32 -8.77 -27.54
N GLN A 169 4.26 -8.44 -28.42
CA GLN A 169 5.39 -9.30 -28.77
C GLN A 169 6.53 -9.22 -27.73
N LEU A 170 6.69 -8.06 -27.08
CA LEU A 170 7.70 -7.88 -26.01
C LEU A 170 7.30 -8.44 -24.65
N LEU A 171 6.00 -8.63 -24.43
CA LEU A 171 5.48 -9.34 -23.25
C LEU A 171 5.67 -10.86 -23.34
N GLY A 172 5.97 -11.36 -24.53
CA GLY A 172 6.36 -12.72 -24.81
C GLY A 172 7.87 -12.84 -24.89
N LEU A 173 8.52 -12.95 -23.73
CA LEU A 173 9.72 -13.77 -23.59
C LEU A 173 11.06 -13.29 -24.20
N GLY A 174 12.02 -13.08 -23.37
CA GLY A 174 13.39 -13.34 -23.78
C GLY A 174 14.49 -12.65 -22.98
N GLN A 175 14.25 -11.61 -22.23
CA GLN A 175 15.27 -11.01 -21.38
C GLN A 175 14.67 -10.39 -20.13
N ILE A 176 14.19 -11.27 -19.25
CA ILE A 176 13.53 -10.88 -17.99
C ILE A 176 14.46 -10.04 -17.10
N GLY A 177 15.77 -10.27 -17.16
CA GLY A 177 16.75 -9.56 -16.33
C GLY A 177 16.89 -8.06 -16.65
N ASP A 178 17.09 -7.70 -17.92
CA ASP A 178 17.30 -6.31 -18.34
C ASP A 178 15.99 -5.50 -18.27
N VAL A 179 14.87 -6.14 -18.59
CA VAL A 179 13.54 -5.54 -18.45
C VAL A 179 13.22 -5.27 -16.98
N ALA A 180 13.57 -6.19 -16.08
CA ALA A 180 13.33 -6.04 -14.65
C ALA A 180 14.13 -4.87 -14.04
N ALA A 181 15.40 -4.70 -14.40
CA ALA A 181 16.23 -3.60 -13.91
C ALA A 181 15.68 -2.23 -14.35
N ASN A 182 15.30 -2.09 -15.62
CA ASN A 182 14.74 -0.85 -16.16
C ASN A 182 13.37 -0.51 -15.55
N LEU A 183 12.52 -1.50 -15.29
CA LEU A 183 11.22 -1.29 -14.64
C LEU A 183 11.41 -0.84 -13.19
N GLY A 184 12.36 -1.43 -12.45
CA GLY A 184 12.61 -1.09 -11.06
C GLY A 184 13.00 0.38 -10.88
N THR A 185 13.91 0.90 -11.70
CA THR A 185 14.31 2.32 -11.65
C THR A 185 13.14 3.26 -11.98
N GLN A 186 12.30 2.89 -12.94
CA GLN A 186 11.13 3.68 -13.29
C GLN A 186 10.13 3.78 -12.13
N LEU A 187 9.99 2.74 -11.29
CA LEU A 187 9.06 2.76 -10.15
C LEU A 187 9.31 3.92 -9.17
N LEU A 188 10.57 4.33 -8.99
CA LEU A 188 10.95 5.44 -8.09
C LEU A 188 10.65 6.83 -8.68
N THR A 189 10.44 6.93 -9.99
CA THR A 189 10.29 8.20 -10.71
C THR A 189 8.90 8.38 -11.32
N LEU A 190 8.00 7.42 -11.13
CA LEU A 190 6.63 7.52 -11.65
C LEU A 190 5.89 8.68 -11.00
N LYS A 191 5.21 9.45 -11.85
CA LYS A 191 4.24 10.45 -11.41
C LYS A 191 2.85 9.91 -11.71
N TYR A 192 1.97 9.95 -10.76
CA TYR A 192 0.60 9.50 -10.89
C TYR A 192 -0.32 10.60 -11.43
N GLY A 193 -1.45 10.24 -11.99
CA GLY A 193 -2.47 11.18 -12.46
C GLY A 193 -3.40 11.58 -11.33
N ARG A 194 -4.21 12.61 -11.54
CA ARG A 194 -5.18 13.09 -10.53
C ARG A 194 -6.16 11.99 -10.09
N ASP A 195 -6.57 11.13 -11.02
CA ASP A 195 -7.49 10.04 -10.72
C ASP A 195 -6.80 8.98 -9.84
N ASP A 196 -5.54 8.63 -10.16
CA ASP A 196 -4.73 7.70 -9.35
C ASP A 196 -4.51 8.25 -7.92
N GLU A 197 -4.25 9.57 -7.80
CA GLU A 197 -4.06 10.24 -6.50
C GLU A 197 -5.36 10.24 -5.69
N THR A 198 -6.49 10.60 -6.32
CA THR A 198 -7.81 10.59 -5.65
C THR A 198 -8.17 9.19 -5.18
N GLU A 199 -7.90 8.18 -5.99
CA GLU A 199 -8.12 6.79 -5.63
C GLU A 199 -7.21 6.37 -4.47
N ALA A 200 -5.93 6.75 -4.49
CA ALA A 200 -4.98 6.46 -3.43
C ALA A 200 -5.37 7.16 -2.11
N ASP A 201 -5.85 8.39 -2.16
CA ASP A 201 -6.37 9.11 -0.99
C ASP A 201 -7.55 8.39 -0.35
N LEU A 202 -8.55 8.01 -1.15
CA LEU A 202 -9.76 7.35 -0.64
C LEU A 202 -9.46 5.96 -0.06
N VAL A 203 -8.69 5.15 -0.79
CA VAL A 203 -8.31 3.79 -0.36
C VAL A 203 -7.40 3.84 0.85
N GLY A 204 -6.40 4.73 0.83
CA GLY A 204 -5.46 4.92 1.93
C GLY A 204 -6.14 5.38 3.21
N LEU A 205 -7.08 6.34 3.08
CA LEU A 205 -7.89 6.82 4.18
C LEU A 205 -8.71 5.69 4.82
N GLU A 206 -9.36 4.84 4.00
CA GLU A 206 -10.14 3.72 4.50
C GLU A 206 -9.26 2.70 5.23
N ILE A 207 -8.10 2.35 4.65
CA ILE A 207 -7.14 1.42 5.27
C ILE A 207 -6.69 1.95 6.63
N ALA A 208 -6.33 3.24 6.71
CA ALA A 208 -5.88 3.88 7.94
C ALA A 208 -7.01 3.93 9.00
N ALA A 209 -8.22 4.31 8.61
CA ALA A 209 -9.37 4.33 9.49
C ALA A 209 -9.69 2.94 10.05
N ARG A 210 -9.68 1.89 9.20
CA ARG A 210 -9.87 0.50 9.63
C ARG A 210 -8.73 0.02 10.54
N GLY A 211 -7.52 0.52 10.34
CA GLY A 211 -6.37 0.32 11.22
C GLY A 211 -6.49 1.05 12.57
N GLY A 212 -7.58 1.81 12.79
CA GLY A 212 -7.88 2.54 14.03
C GLY A 212 -7.14 3.86 14.16
N PHE A 213 -6.72 4.46 13.04
CA PHE A 213 -6.17 5.82 12.99
C PHE A 213 -7.26 6.84 12.66
N LYS A 214 -7.06 8.09 13.06
CA LYS A 214 -8.05 9.16 12.92
C LYS A 214 -8.04 9.74 11.50
N PRO A 215 -9.13 9.60 10.73
CA PRO A 215 -9.20 10.08 9.34
C PRO A 215 -9.00 11.59 9.21
N GLU A 216 -9.35 12.36 10.24
CA GLU A 216 -9.23 13.82 10.26
C GLU A 216 -7.79 14.30 10.11
N ALA A 217 -6.79 13.45 10.42
CA ALA A 217 -5.39 13.75 10.22
C ALA A 217 -5.05 14.03 8.74
N SER A 218 -5.79 13.42 7.78
CA SER A 218 -5.61 13.69 6.35
C SER A 218 -5.83 15.16 6.00
N VAL A 219 -6.78 15.85 6.65
CA VAL A 219 -7.08 17.26 6.40
C VAL A 219 -5.92 18.18 6.78
N GLN A 220 -5.07 17.79 7.72
CA GLN A 220 -3.91 18.57 8.13
C GLN A 220 -2.72 18.40 7.19
N LEU A 221 -2.58 17.22 6.58
CA LEU A 221 -1.47 16.90 5.66
C LEU A 221 -1.50 17.71 4.35
N TRP A 222 -2.69 18.16 3.93
CA TRP A 222 -2.89 18.85 2.65
C TRP A 222 -3.10 20.37 2.79
N LYS A 223 -2.80 20.94 3.97
CA LYS A 223 -2.79 22.40 4.22
C LYS A 223 -1.40 22.97 4.07
#